data_42dd4537f4218f206332b370d3b07d48
#
_entry.id   42dd4537f4218f206332b370d3b07d48
#
_cell.length_a   1.000
_cell.length_b   1.000
_cell.length_c   1.000
_cell.angle_alpha   90.00
_cell.angle_beta   90.00
_cell.angle_gamma   90.00
#
_symmetry.space_group_name_H-M   'P 1'
#
loop_
_entity.id
_entity.type
_entity.pdbx_description
1 polymer ?
#
loop_
_entity_poly.entity_id
_entity_poly.type
_entity_poly.pdbx_seq_one_letter_code
_entity_poly.pdbx_strand_id
1 'polypeptide(L)'
;MAHFDQERIPERVVHARGSGAHGYFQVYKSLSKYTKAAFLQDPSEKTPVFVRFSNVQGFRGSPDTVRDIRGFATKFYTREGNYDLVGNDTPVFFIQDSIKFPDFIHAVKPEPHNEMPQGQTAHDSFWDYVSLQPETLHNVMWLMSDRGIPRSYRTIE
;
A
#
# COMPACT_ATOMS: atom_id res chain seq x y z
N MET A 1 -15.18 0.87 -30.58
CA MET A 1 -14.20 1.61 -29.75
C MET A 1 -14.09 1.01 -28.37
N ALA A 2 -15.14 0.88 -27.59
CA ALA A 2 -15.08 0.33 -26.22
C ALA A 2 -14.30 -1.00 -26.04
N HIS A 3 -14.34 -1.88 -27.03
CA HIS A 3 -13.58 -3.13 -27.00
C HIS A 3 -12.07 -2.88 -26.96
N PHE A 4 -11.56 -2.00 -27.80
CA PHE A 4 -10.14 -1.66 -27.82
C PHE A 4 -9.70 -0.83 -26.62
N ASP A 5 -10.58 0.01 -26.09
CA ASP A 5 -10.30 0.81 -24.90
C ASP A 5 -10.15 -0.07 -23.65
N GLN A 6 -10.81 -1.22 -23.64
CA GLN A 6 -10.73 -2.19 -22.53
C GLN A 6 -9.56 -3.17 -22.64
N GLU A 7 -8.89 -3.26 -23.78
CA GLU A 7 -7.69 -4.10 -23.93
C GLU A 7 -6.49 -3.55 -23.18
N ARG A 8 -6.47 -2.25 -22.92
CA ARG A 8 -5.38 -1.59 -22.20
C ARG A 8 -5.83 -1.20 -20.81
N ILE A 9 -5.43 -1.99 -19.83
CA ILE A 9 -5.65 -1.64 -18.44
C ILE A 9 -4.55 -0.65 -18.05
N PRO A 10 -4.89 0.60 -17.65
CA PRO A 10 -3.91 1.56 -17.20
C PRO A 10 -3.19 1.05 -15.96
N GLU A 11 -1.95 1.44 -15.79
CA GLU A 11 -1.18 1.18 -14.60
C GLU A 11 -1.87 1.81 -13.38
N ARG A 12 -1.80 1.15 -12.23
CA ARG A 12 -2.29 1.73 -10.97
C ARG A 12 -1.48 2.99 -10.66
N VAL A 13 -2.16 4.02 -10.19
CA VAL A 13 -1.52 5.29 -9.79
C VAL A 13 -0.50 5.04 -8.67
N VAL A 14 -0.84 4.21 -7.71
CA VAL A 14 0.06 3.70 -6.65
C VAL A 14 -0.07 2.19 -6.55
N HIS A 15 0.92 1.51 -5.98
CA HIS A 15 0.95 0.06 -5.85
C HIS A 15 0.97 -0.68 -7.21
N ALA A 16 1.56 -0.09 -8.24
CA ALA A 16 1.63 -0.70 -9.58
C ALA A 16 2.50 -1.96 -9.58
N ARG A 17 3.68 -1.89 -8.96
CA ARG A 17 4.57 -3.04 -8.77
C ARG A 17 4.08 -3.89 -7.62
N GLY A 18 3.93 -5.21 -7.82
CA GLY A 18 3.56 -6.10 -6.73
C GLY A 18 3.52 -7.56 -7.12
N SER A 19 3.49 -8.41 -6.11
CA SER A 19 3.39 -9.86 -6.20
C SER A 19 2.28 -10.36 -5.29
N GLY A 20 1.66 -11.48 -5.64
CA GLY A 20 0.57 -12.06 -4.85
C GLY A 20 0.81 -13.51 -4.50
N ALA A 21 0.14 -13.96 -3.45
CA ALA A 21 0.15 -15.33 -3.00
C ALA A 21 -1.23 -15.77 -2.51
N HIS A 22 -1.57 -17.02 -2.77
CA HIS A 22 -2.73 -17.68 -2.18
C HIS A 22 -2.34 -18.40 -0.89
N GLY A 23 -3.26 -18.46 0.04
CA GLY A 23 -3.06 -19.16 1.29
C GLY A 23 -4.36 -19.33 2.06
N TYR A 24 -4.24 -19.61 3.33
CA TYR A 24 -5.39 -19.63 4.23
C TYR A 24 -5.06 -18.90 5.54
N PHE A 25 -6.09 -18.33 6.13
CA PHE A 25 -6.05 -17.76 7.46
C PHE A 25 -6.73 -18.71 8.45
N GLN A 26 -6.15 -18.83 9.62
CA GLN A 26 -6.69 -19.64 10.71
C GLN A 26 -6.40 -18.95 12.03
N VAL A 27 -7.43 -18.70 12.84
CA VAL A 27 -7.24 -18.14 14.18
C VAL A 27 -6.66 -19.20 15.12
N TYR A 28 -5.78 -18.82 16.01
CA TYR A 28 -5.26 -19.72 17.04
C TYR A 28 -6.26 -19.92 18.19
N LYS A 29 -7.13 -18.95 18.42
CA LYS A 29 -8.12 -18.94 19.49
C LYS A 29 -9.36 -18.19 19.04
N SER A 30 -10.55 -18.66 19.47
CA SER A 30 -11.80 -17.95 19.22
C SER A 30 -11.76 -16.52 19.74
N LEU A 31 -12.19 -15.58 18.90
CA LEU A 31 -12.36 -14.17 19.24
C LEU A 31 -13.83 -13.77 19.45
N SER A 32 -14.70 -14.75 19.73
CA SER A 32 -16.13 -14.54 19.94
C SER A 32 -16.46 -13.47 21.00
N LYS A 33 -15.55 -13.28 21.96
CA LYS A 33 -15.69 -12.22 22.99
C LYS A 33 -15.62 -10.81 22.41
N TYR A 34 -14.94 -10.62 21.27
CA TYR A 34 -14.61 -9.30 20.73
C TYR A 34 -15.33 -8.99 19.43
N THR A 35 -15.70 -10.01 18.64
CA THR A 35 -16.27 -9.83 17.32
C THR A 35 -17.26 -10.94 16.98
N LYS A 36 -18.18 -10.63 16.04
CA LYS A 36 -19.12 -11.60 15.45
C LYS A 36 -18.64 -12.16 14.12
N ALA A 37 -17.54 -11.65 13.56
CA ALA A 37 -17.03 -12.08 12.26
C ALA A 37 -16.78 -13.59 12.21
N ALA A 38 -17.41 -14.30 11.27
CA ALA A 38 -17.44 -15.77 11.24
C ALA A 38 -16.03 -16.37 11.21
N PHE A 39 -15.13 -15.85 10.38
CA PHE A 39 -13.77 -16.36 10.21
C PHE A 39 -12.86 -16.21 11.43
N LEU A 40 -13.33 -15.53 12.49
CA LEU A 40 -12.63 -15.32 13.76
C LEU A 40 -13.22 -16.13 14.91
N GLN A 41 -14.23 -16.98 14.65
CA GLN A 41 -14.94 -17.70 15.71
C GLN A 41 -14.32 -19.08 15.98
N ASP A 42 -14.01 -19.83 14.96
CA ASP A 42 -13.64 -21.24 15.06
C ASP A 42 -12.17 -21.45 14.70
N PRO A 43 -11.32 -21.88 15.67
CA PRO A 43 -9.91 -22.19 15.40
C PRO A 43 -9.69 -23.37 14.43
N SER A 44 -10.68 -24.19 14.16
CA SER A 44 -10.58 -25.27 13.18
C SER A 44 -10.83 -24.82 11.75
N GLU A 45 -11.42 -23.63 11.56
CA GLU A 45 -11.77 -23.10 10.24
C GLU A 45 -10.53 -22.55 9.52
N LYS A 46 -10.37 -22.94 8.28
CA LYS A 46 -9.37 -22.40 7.35
C LYS A 46 -10.08 -21.52 6.32
N THR A 47 -9.94 -20.21 6.47
CA THR A 47 -10.50 -19.22 5.53
C THR A 47 -9.52 -18.99 4.39
N PRO A 48 -9.88 -19.26 3.12
CA PRO A 48 -9.01 -18.97 1.99
C PRO A 48 -8.67 -17.48 1.94
N VAL A 49 -7.42 -17.16 1.60
CA VAL A 49 -6.98 -15.77 1.45
C VAL A 49 -6.13 -15.59 0.19
N PHE A 50 -6.17 -14.38 -0.34
CA PHE A 50 -5.21 -13.91 -1.32
C PHE A 50 -4.50 -12.67 -0.77
N VAL A 51 -3.18 -12.70 -0.75
CA VAL A 51 -2.36 -11.58 -0.28
C VAL A 51 -1.60 -10.98 -1.45
N ARG A 52 -1.57 -9.65 -1.53
CA ARG A 52 -0.76 -8.92 -2.49
C ARG A 52 0.19 -7.98 -1.75
N PHE A 53 1.48 -8.13 -2.01
CA PHE A 53 2.52 -7.20 -1.57
C PHE A 53 2.86 -6.25 -2.71
N SER A 54 3.16 -4.99 -2.39
CA SER A 54 3.42 -3.97 -3.42
C SER A 54 4.33 -2.85 -2.93
N ASN A 55 5.02 -2.21 -3.87
CA ASN A 55 5.64 -0.91 -3.65
C ASN A 55 4.58 0.18 -3.80
N VAL A 56 4.68 1.27 -3.06
CA VAL A 56 3.66 2.33 -3.13
C VAL A 56 3.89 3.23 -4.33
N GLN A 57 5.05 3.84 -4.45
CA GLN A 57 5.35 4.85 -5.46
C GLN A 57 5.85 4.25 -6.78
N GLY A 58 6.57 3.15 -6.73
CA GLY A 58 7.21 2.53 -7.88
C GLY A 58 6.23 2.19 -9.00
N PHE A 59 6.60 2.50 -10.25
CA PHE A 59 5.87 2.06 -11.44
C PHE A 59 5.99 0.54 -11.63
N ARG A 60 5.21 -0.03 -12.54
CA ARG A 60 5.12 -1.49 -12.76
C ARG A 60 6.47 -2.18 -13.00
N GLY A 61 7.40 -1.51 -13.70
CA GLY A 61 8.74 -2.03 -14.01
C GLY A 61 9.83 -1.67 -13.01
N SER A 62 9.50 -0.94 -11.92
CA SER A 62 10.49 -0.51 -10.94
C SER A 62 11.13 -1.69 -10.20
N PRO A 63 12.41 -1.60 -9.80
CA PRO A 63 13.05 -2.66 -9.03
C PRO A 63 12.49 -2.75 -7.60
N ASP A 64 12.54 -3.95 -7.02
CA ASP A 64 12.08 -4.19 -5.65
C ASP A 64 13.00 -3.56 -4.59
N THR A 65 14.21 -3.19 -4.97
CA THR A 65 15.24 -2.67 -4.08
C THR A 65 15.19 -1.16 -3.89
N VAL A 66 14.33 -0.44 -4.61
CA VAL A 66 14.16 1.00 -4.40
C VAL A 66 13.63 1.28 -3.00
N ARG A 67 14.06 2.40 -2.46
CA ARG A 67 13.52 2.93 -1.21
C ARG A 67 12.09 3.39 -1.47
N ASP A 68 11.15 2.74 -0.84
CA ASP A 68 9.72 2.99 -1.00
C ASP A 68 8.96 2.39 0.18
N ILE A 69 7.76 2.85 0.44
CA ILE A 69 6.85 2.22 1.37
C ILE A 69 6.36 0.91 0.77
N ARG A 70 6.19 -0.09 1.61
CA ARG A 70 5.63 -1.38 1.22
C ARG A 70 4.17 -1.44 1.64
N GLY A 71 3.34 -1.81 0.68
CA GLY A 71 1.93 -2.04 0.91
C GLY A 71 1.61 -3.52 0.90
N PHE A 72 0.57 -3.90 1.62
CA PHE A 72 -0.03 -5.22 1.52
C PHE A 72 -1.56 -5.10 1.48
N ALA A 73 -2.18 -6.05 0.81
CA ALA A 73 -3.63 -6.18 0.81
C ALA A 73 -3.96 -7.66 0.94
N THR A 74 -4.78 -8.01 1.92
CA THR A 74 -5.25 -9.38 2.13
C THR A 74 -6.76 -9.43 1.93
N LYS A 75 -7.20 -10.26 1.00
CA LYS A 75 -8.60 -10.58 0.79
C LYS A 75 -8.92 -11.90 1.47
N PHE A 76 -9.86 -11.87 2.40
CA PHE A 76 -10.39 -13.05 3.08
C PHE A 76 -11.70 -13.46 2.39
N TYR A 77 -11.77 -14.67 1.91
CA TYR A 77 -12.98 -15.25 1.29
C TYR A 77 -13.79 -15.97 2.38
N THR A 78 -14.51 -15.17 3.15
CA THR A 78 -15.28 -15.68 4.29
C THR A 78 -16.65 -16.21 3.88
N ARG A 79 -17.30 -16.97 4.77
CA ARG A 79 -18.68 -17.45 4.55
C ARG A 79 -19.70 -16.30 4.49
N GLU A 80 -19.39 -15.16 5.07
CA GLU A 80 -20.25 -13.96 5.09
C GLU A 80 -19.98 -13.01 3.91
N GLY A 81 -19.04 -13.36 3.04
CA GLY A 81 -18.58 -12.54 1.91
C GLY A 81 -17.10 -12.21 2.00
N ASN A 82 -16.64 -11.32 1.13
CA ASN A 82 -15.25 -10.90 1.11
C ASN A 82 -14.99 -9.86 2.21
N TYR A 83 -13.91 -10.05 2.93
CA TYR A 83 -13.37 -9.06 3.85
C TYR A 83 -11.96 -8.69 3.39
N ASP A 84 -11.66 -7.39 3.34
CA ASP A 84 -10.37 -6.89 2.86
C ASP A 84 -9.64 -6.15 3.99
N LEU A 85 -8.37 -6.50 4.18
CA LEU A 85 -7.44 -5.80 5.04
C LEU A 85 -6.36 -5.17 4.15
N VAL A 86 -6.24 -3.84 4.19
CA VAL A 86 -5.26 -3.09 3.41
C VAL A 86 -4.37 -2.29 4.35
N GLY A 87 -3.08 -2.35 4.13
CA GLY A 87 -2.12 -1.68 5.00
C GLY A 87 -0.82 -1.30 4.30
N ASN A 88 -0.04 -0.51 4.98
CA ASN A 88 1.32 -0.13 4.63
C ASN A 88 2.25 -0.42 5.81
N ASP A 89 3.54 -0.53 5.54
CA ASP A 89 4.57 -0.81 6.54
C ASP A 89 5.04 0.44 7.31
N THR A 90 4.34 1.55 7.19
CA THR A 90 4.63 2.77 7.95
C THR A 90 3.94 2.77 9.30
N PRO A 91 4.60 3.18 10.39
CA PRO A 91 3.99 3.21 11.71
C PRO A 91 2.91 4.29 11.87
N VAL A 92 3.01 5.37 11.10
CA VAL A 92 2.04 6.48 11.04
C VAL A 92 1.81 6.83 9.59
N PHE A 93 0.58 7.15 9.19
CA PHE A 93 0.30 7.58 7.83
C PHE A 93 0.76 9.03 7.61
N PHE A 94 1.09 9.40 6.37
CA PHE A 94 1.66 10.70 5.99
C PHE A 94 0.79 11.88 6.36
N ILE A 95 -0.52 11.69 6.28
CA ILE A 95 -1.53 12.74 6.44
C ILE A 95 -2.66 12.21 7.30
N GLN A 96 -3.31 13.12 8.02
CA GLN A 96 -4.47 12.79 8.85
C GLN A 96 -5.79 13.03 8.10
N ASP A 97 -5.78 13.93 7.11
CA ASP A 97 -6.94 14.27 6.30
C ASP A 97 -6.83 13.66 4.91
N SER A 98 -7.73 12.74 4.58
CA SER A 98 -7.70 11.99 3.32
C SER A 98 -7.84 12.87 2.07
N ILE A 99 -8.40 14.07 2.17
CA ILE A 99 -8.51 15.01 1.04
C ILE A 99 -7.13 15.49 0.54
N LYS A 100 -6.11 15.44 1.38
CA LYS A 100 -4.73 15.81 1.04
C LYS A 100 -3.98 14.70 0.30
N PHE A 101 -4.55 13.50 0.19
CA PHE A 101 -3.88 12.37 -0.44
C PHE A 101 -3.59 12.58 -1.94
N PRO A 102 -4.50 13.17 -2.74
CA PRO A 102 -4.19 13.50 -4.13
C PRO A 102 -3.00 14.45 -4.27
N ASP A 103 -2.91 15.48 -3.42
CA ASP A 103 -1.79 16.43 -3.43
C ASP A 103 -0.46 15.75 -3.11
N PHE A 104 -0.46 14.85 -2.12
CA PHE A 104 0.70 14.05 -1.80
C PHE A 104 1.14 13.19 -2.99
N ILE A 105 0.22 12.50 -3.65
CA ILE A 105 0.52 11.68 -4.82
C ILE A 105 1.11 12.52 -5.95
N HIS A 106 0.54 13.68 -6.21
CA HIS A 106 1.06 14.61 -7.24
C HIS A 106 2.45 15.15 -6.88
N ALA A 107 2.74 15.35 -5.61
CA ALA A 107 4.05 15.81 -5.17
C ALA A 107 5.17 14.76 -5.29
N VAL A 108 4.83 13.46 -5.27
CA VAL A 108 5.83 12.37 -5.25
C VAL A 108 5.91 11.57 -6.53
N LYS A 109 4.84 11.56 -7.36
CA LYS A 109 4.79 10.77 -8.58
C LYS A 109 5.43 11.53 -9.75
N PRO A 110 6.27 10.84 -10.53
CA PRO A 110 6.74 11.38 -11.80
C PRO A 110 5.62 11.44 -12.84
N GLU A 111 5.76 12.33 -13.80
CA GLU A 111 4.88 12.41 -14.94
C GLU A 111 4.95 11.14 -15.79
N PRO A 112 3.80 10.56 -16.21
CA PRO A 112 3.78 9.29 -16.93
C PRO A 112 4.51 9.28 -18.26
N HIS A 113 4.63 10.45 -18.91
CA HIS A 113 5.20 10.57 -20.24
C HIS A 113 6.71 10.72 -20.28
N ASN A 114 7.34 11.14 -19.19
CA ASN A 114 8.78 11.39 -19.15
C ASN A 114 9.48 10.90 -17.87
N GLU A 115 8.71 10.32 -16.95
CA GLU A 115 9.19 9.82 -15.65
C GLU A 115 9.88 10.89 -14.78
N MET A 116 9.61 12.17 -15.07
CA MET A 116 10.13 13.31 -14.32
C MET A 116 9.07 13.84 -13.33
N PRO A 117 9.46 14.31 -12.15
CA PRO A 117 8.54 15.01 -11.25
C PRO A 117 7.95 16.25 -11.91
N GLN A 118 6.70 16.54 -11.57
CA GLN A 118 5.91 17.59 -12.25
C GLN A 118 6.56 18.97 -12.20
N GLY A 119 6.89 19.50 -13.36
CA GLY A 119 7.15 20.91 -13.62
C GLY A 119 8.34 21.56 -12.92
N GLN A 120 9.02 20.83 -12.06
CA GLN A 120 10.13 21.32 -11.23
C GLN A 120 11.28 20.33 -11.22
N THR A 121 12.39 20.71 -10.59
CA THR A 121 13.47 19.78 -10.35
C THR A 121 13.02 18.67 -9.40
N ALA A 122 13.64 17.51 -9.57
CA ALA A 122 13.30 16.24 -8.97
C ALA A 122 13.10 16.32 -7.50
N HIS A 123 12.40 16.71 -6.75
CA HIS A 123 12.13 16.73 -5.30
C HIS A 123 11.58 18.07 -4.78
N ASP A 124 11.53 19.13 -5.59
CA ASP A 124 11.05 20.42 -5.15
C ASP A 124 9.58 20.32 -4.69
N SER A 125 8.71 19.74 -5.52
CA SER A 125 7.30 19.55 -5.16
C SER A 125 7.11 18.69 -3.91
N PHE A 126 7.97 17.68 -3.71
CA PHE A 126 7.95 16.86 -2.51
C PHE A 126 8.33 17.67 -1.26
N TRP A 127 9.41 18.46 -1.32
CA TRP A 127 9.84 19.26 -0.19
C TRP A 127 8.90 20.42 0.10
N ASP A 128 8.30 21.03 -0.92
CA ASP A 128 7.24 22.00 -0.76
C ASP A 128 6.05 21.41 -0.02
N TYR A 129 5.61 20.22 -0.45
CA TYR A 129 4.53 19.50 0.23
C TYR A 129 4.85 19.23 1.71
N VAL A 130 6.03 18.70 2.00
CA VAL A 130 6.47 18.41 3.38
C VAL A 130 6.54 19.68 4.22
N SER A 131 6.99 20.79 3.64
CA SER A 131 7.08 22.08 4.33
C SER A 131 5.71 22.67 4.67
N LEU A 132 4.74 22.48 3.78
CA LEU A 132 3.36 22.92 3.95
C LEU A 132 2.51 21.95 4.82
N GLN A 133 2.93 20.69 4.93
CA GLN A 133 2.27 19.63 5.68
C GLN A 133 3.25 18.98 6.67
N PRO A 134 3.63 19.68 7.75
CA PRO A 134 4.70 19.22 8.65
C PRO A 134 4.40 17.90 9.36
N GLU A 135 3.14 17.48 9.44
CA GLU A 135 2.74 16.19 9.94
C GLU A 135 3.33 15.01 9.13
N THR A 136 3.73 15.26 7.89
CA THR A 136 4.35 14.25 7.02
C THR A 136 5.80 13.94 7.40
N LEU A 137 6.45 14.82 8.15
CA LEU A 137 7.89 14.74 8.43
C LEU A 137 8.29 13.44 9.12
N HIS A 138 7.45 12.90 10.00
CA HIS A 138 7.71 11.62 10.66
C HIS A 138 7.90 10.49 9.63
N ASN A 139 7.03 10.40 8.64
CA ASN A 139 7.13 9.39 7.60
C ASN A 139 8.32 9.61 6.67
N VAL A 140 8.66 10.87 6.39
CA VAL A 140 9.86 11.20 5.61
C VAL A 140 11.11 10.70 6.32
N MET A 141 11.25 10.99 7.61
CA MET A 141 12.39 10.53 8.41
C MET A 141 12.43 9.00 8.50
N TRP A 142 11.28 8.36 8.68
CA TRP A 142 11.18 6.91 8.70
C TRP A 142 11.59 6.29 7.36
N LEU A 143 11.11 6.82 6.25
CA LEU A 143 11.42 6.36 4.90
C LEU A 143 12.91 6.53 4.57
N MET A 144 13.53 7.63 5.01
CA MET A 144 14.95 7.92 4.80
C MET A 144 15.88 7.11 5.72
N SER A 145 15.35 6.55 6.79
CA SER A 145 16.09 5.67 7.69
C SER A 145 16.34 4.28 7.06
N ASP A 146 17.08 3.41 7.76
CA ASP A 146 17.31 2.02 7.35
C ASP A 146 16.01 1.19 7.29
N ARG A 147 14.94 1.66 7.90
CA ARG A 147 13.62 1.02 7.86
C ARG A 147 12.94 1.16 6.51
N GLY A 148 13.26 2.20 5.73
CA GLY A 148 12.80 2.37 4.35
C GLY A 148 13.51 1.46 3.33
N ILE A 149 14.41 0.58 3.76
CA ILE A 149 15.11 -0.39 2.91
C ILE A 149 14.33 -1.72 2.88
N PRO A 150 14.42 -2.52 1.79
CA PRO A 150 13.64 -3.76 1.60
C PRO A 150 13.81 -4.86 2.67
N ARG A 151 14.67 -4.70 3.63
CA ARG A 151 14.81 -5.61 4.78
C ARG A 151 13.61 -5.60 5.72
N SER A 152 12.74 -4.63 5.60
CA SER A 152 11.64 -4.36 6.52
C SER A 152 10.29 -4.94 6.12
N TYR A 153 10.24 -6.06 5.39
CA TYR A 153 9.06 -6.93 5.53
C TYR A 153 8.99 -7.58 6.94
N ARG A 154 9.79 -7.10 7.86
CA ARG A 154 9.62 -7.41 9.26
C ARG A 154 8.51 -6.53 9.77
N THR A 155 7.37 -7.23 9.89
CA THR A 155 6.41 -6.95 10.93
C THR A 155 5.36 -5.94 10.64
N ILE A 156 4.48 -6.59 10.71
CA ILE A 156 3.41 -6.58 11.73
C ILE A 156 3.78 -7.60 12.82
N GLU A 157 4.51 -7.22 13.83
CA GLU A 157 4.50 -7.79 15.16
C GLU A 157 3.64 -6.93 16.06
#